data_9424e9f6a847d5a2f9988e6af9552f76
#
_entry.id   9424e9f6a847d5a2f9988e6af9552f76
#
_cell.length_a   1.000
_cell.length_b   1.000
_cell.length_c   1.000
_cell.angle_alpha   90.00
_cell.angle_beta   90.00
_cell.angle_gamma   90.00
#
_symmetry.space_group_name_H-M   'P 1'
#
loop_
_entity.id
_entity.type
_entity.pdbx_description
1 polymer ?
#
loop_
_entity_poly.entity_id
_entity_poly.type
_entity_poly.pdbx_seq_one_letter_code
_entity_poly.pdbx_strand_id
1 'polypeptide(L)'
;MQPVFYKYTSTKEYHDAFPCAYRQWRADSHCNLIHGYSFSMKFYFGTNDLDVRNWAADYGGLKELKKTLEDQFDHTLIVAQDDPQMETFKLLQERNMAKIVVLPKLGCEGLSDMLYKYVNGVYIPEMWGPGEAARLWCYRVEVRETQANMAFREGHREWNEDLFA
;
A
#
# COMPACT_ATOMS: atom_id res chain seq x y z
N MET A 1 13.89 1.65 -22.54
CA MET A 1 12.87 0.63 -22.25
C MET A 1 11.57 1.10 -22.90
N GLN A 2 10.93 0.27 -23.71
CA GLN A 2 9.64 0.66 -24.30
C GLN A 2 8.57 0.67 -23.21
N PRO A 3 7.61 1.60 -23.23
CA PRO A 3 6.51 1.59 -22.29
C PRO A 3 5.69 0.32 -22.48
N VAL A 4 5.45 -0.40 -21.38
CA VAL A 4 4.59 -1.58 -21.39
C VAL A 4 3.17 -1.12 -21.12
N PHE A 5 2.26 -1.45 -22.03
CA PHE A 5 0.85 -1.14 -21.90
C PHE A 5 0.06 -2.43 -21.72
N TYR A 6 -0.80 -2.45 -20.71
CA TYR A 6 -1.81 -3.49 -20.59
C TYR A 6 -2.98 -3.20 -21.51
N LYS A 7 -3.49 -4.24 -22.15
CA LYS A 7 -4.66 -4.14 -23.02
C LYS A 7 -5.93 -3.78 -22.24
N TYR A 8 -6.04 -4.30 -21.00
CA TYR A 8 -7.15 -4.05 -20.10
C TYR A 8 -6.65 -3.61 -18.75
N THR A 9 -7.30 -2.64 -18.16
CA THR A 9 -6.98 -2.13 -16.83
C THR A 9 -8.23 -2.00 -15.98
N SER A 10 -8.08 -2.24 -14.67
CA SER A 10 -9.12 -2.04 -13.67
C SER A 10 -8.52 -1.33 -12.47
N THR A 11 -9.32 -0.55 -11.76
CA THR A 11 -8.85 0.13 -10.57
C THR A 11 -9.76 -0.15 -9.37
N LYS A 12 -9.15 -0.20 -8.18
CA LYS A 12 -9.86 -0.22 -6.91
C LYS A 12 -9.32 0.89 -6.02
N GLU A 13 -10.21 1.73 -5.52
CA GLU A 13 -9.86 2.80 -4.58
C GLU A 13 -10.60 2.61 -3.25
N TYR A 14 -9.86 2.83 -2.17
CA TYR A 14 -10.36 2.97 -0.82
C TYR A 14 -10.14 4.44 -0.43
N HIS A 15 -11.18 5.25 -0.61
CA HIS A 15 -11.13 6.69 -0.46
C HIS A 15 -11.31 7.11 1.01
N ASP A 16 -10.38 7.92 1.54
CA ASP A 16 -10.37 8.42 2.92
C ASP A 16 -10.69 7.33 3.97
N ALA A 17 -10.18 6.09 3.72
CA ALA A 17 -10.62 4.91 4.43
C ALA A 17 -9.76 4.56 5.65
N PHE A 18 -8.56 5.14 5.77
CA PHE A 18 -7.55 4.71 6.73
C PHE A 18 -7.03 5.89 7.56
N PRO A 19 -7.81 6.35 8.59
CA PRO A 19 -7.35 7.38 9.51
C PRO A 19 -6.20 6.84 10.38
N CYS A 20 -5.06 7.46 10.28
CA CYS A 20 -3.86 7.10 11.04
C CYS A 20 -2.99 8.32 11.33
N ALA A 21 -1.99 8.14 12.16
CA ALA A 21 -0.99 9.16 12.45
C ALA A 21 0.41 8.59 12.26
N TYR A 22 1.36 9.45 11.93
CA TYR A 22 2.78 9.12 11.85
C TYR A 22 3.64 10.38 11.95
N ARG A 23 4.96 10.23 11.95
CA ARG A 23 5.93 11.31 11.78
C ARG A 23 7.07 10.90 10.88
N GLN A 24 7.62 11.86 10.17
CA GLN A 24 8.89 11.70 9.43
C GLN A 24 10.02 12.21 10.32
N TRP A 25 10.56 11.37 11.19
CA TRP A 25 11.49 11.79 12.23
C TRP A 25 12.79 12.42 11.71
N ARG A 26 13.17 12.13 10.47
CA ARG A 26 14.32 12.74 9.79
C ARG A 26 14.02 14.08 9.12
N ALA A 27 12.75 14.50 9.05
CA ALA A 27 12.39 15.75 8.42
C ALA A 27 12.85 16.95 9.25
N ASP A 28 13.44 17.92 8.59
CA ASP A 28 13.76 19.23 9.17
C ASP A 28 12.59 20.20 8.94
N SER A 29 11.42 19.81 9.42
CA SER A 29 10.16 20.55 9.28
C SER A 29 9.12 20.05 10.27
N HIS A 30 7.91 20.66 10.26
CA HIS A 30 6.78 20.21 11.07
C HIS A 30 6.37 18.73 10.82
N CYS A 31 6.79 18.14 9.71
CA CYS A 31 6.56 16.71 9.45
C CYS A 31 7.28 15.79 10.44
N ASN A 32 8.25 16.30 11.20
CA ASN A 32 8.87 15.58 12.32
C ASN A 32 7.93 15.39 13.51
N LEU A 33 6.89 16.19 13.63
CA LEU A 33 5.87 16.03 14.67
C LEU A 33 4.87 14.93 14.28
N ILE A 34 4.29 14.26 15.27
CA ILE A 34 3.19 13.33 15.02
C ILE A 34 2.00 14.11 14.46
N HIS A 35 1.51 13.69 13.31
CA HIS A 35 0.38 14.28 12.63
C HIS A 35 -0.44 13.20 11.93
N GLY A 36 -1.70 13.49 11.64
CA GLY A 36 -2.64 12.50 11.12
C GLY A 36 -3.21 12.85 9.76
N TYR A 37 -3.56 11.82 9.04
CA TYR A 37 -4.30 11.86 7.78
C TYR A 37 -5.35 10.75 7.75
N SER A 38 -6.29 10.85 6.81
CA SER A 38 -7.11 9.71 6.40
C SER A 38 -6.62 9.28 5.01
N PHE A 39 -5.77 8.25 4.95
CA PHE A 39 -5.19 7.81 3.69
C PHE A 39 -6.24 7.28 2.73
N SER A 40 -6.11 7.67 1.46
CA SER A 40 -6.73 6.98 0.33
C SER A 40 -5.67 6.12 -0.35
N MET A 41 -6.06 4.90 -0.73
CA MET A 41 -5.18 3.96 -1.42
C MET A 41 -5.87 3.46 -2.68
N LYS A 42 -5.17 3.56 -3.82
CA LYS A 42 -5.71 3.13 -5.11
C LYS A 42 -4.77 2.17 -5.81
N PHE A 43 -5.33 1.07 -6.25
CA PHE A 43 -4.65 -0.03 -6.91
C PHE A 43 -5.07 -0.09 -8.37
N TYR A 44 -4.10 -0.21 -9.25
CA TYR A 44 -4.30 -0.25 -10.69
C TYR A 44 -3.84 -1.60 -11.20
N PHE A 45 -4.78 -2.42 -11.64
CA PHE A 45 -4.52 -3.76 -12.15
C PHE A 45 -4.51 -3.77 -13.67
N GLY A 46 -3.57 -4.49 -14.26
CA GLY A 46 -3.42 -4.64 -15.70
C GLY A 46 -3.32 -6.09 -16.13
N THR A 47 -3.89 -6.40 -17.29
CA THR A 47 -3.80 -7.72 -17.93
C THR A 47 -3.93 -7.58 -19.45
N ASN A 48 -3.40 -8.55 -20.18
CA ASN A 48 -3.61 -8.69 -21.62
C ASN A 48 -4.73 -9.65 -21.97
N ASP A 49 -5.15 -10.50 -21.00
CA ASP A 49 -6.18 -11.50 -21.15
C ASP A 49 -7.26 -11.35 -20.07
N LEU A 50 -8.50 -11.17 -20.49
CA LEU A 50 -9.63 -11.18 -19.56
C LEU A 50 -9.94 -12.60 -19.09
N ASP A 51 -10.54 -12.72 -17.90
CA ASP A 51 -11.05 -14.01 -17.43
C ASP A 51 -12.33 -14.44 -18.18
N VAL A 52 -12.88 -15.58 -17.82
CA VAL A 52 -14.11 -16.12 -18.44
C VAL A 52 -15.34 -15.24 -18.24
N ARG A 53 -15.29 -14.29 -17.30
CA ARG A 53 -16.35 -13.30 -17.02
C ARG A 53 -16.10 -11.97 -17.74
N ASN A 54 -15.05 -11.87 -18.52
CA ASN A 54 -14.54 -10.64 -19.15
C ASN A 54 -14.04 -9.60 -18.13
N TRP A 55 -13.46 -10.04 -17.01
CA TRP A 55 -12.89 -9.17 -16.00
C TRP A 55 -11.36 -9.13 -16.06
N ALA A 56 -10.79 -7.96 -15.84
CA ALA A 56 -9.36 -7.83 -15.58
C ALA A 56 -9.06 -8.30 -14.14
N ALA A 57 -9.76 -7.74 -13.15
CA ALA A 57 -9.65 -8.13 -11.75
C ALA A 57 -11.03 -8.35 -11.12
N ASP A 58 -11.13 -9.31 -10.22
CA ASP A 58 -12.36 -9.55 -9.44
C ASP A 58 -12.41 -8.59 -8.23
N TYR A 59 -13.27 -7.57 -8.30
CA TYR A 59 -13.42 -6.62 -7.19
C TYR A 59 -13.96 -7.27 -5.90
N GLY A 60 -14.71 -8.35 -6.01
CA GLY A 60 -15.17 -9.12 -4.86
C GLY A 60 -14.02 -9.74 -4.08
N GLY A 61 -12.98 -10.17 -4.79
CA GLY A 61 -11.76 -10.71 -4.21
C GLY A 61 -10.89 -9.68 -3.48
N LEU A 62 -11.17 -8.37 -3.61
CA LEU A 62 -10.43 -7.31 -2.94
C LEU A 62 -10.94 -6.94 -1.54
N LYS A 63 -11.96 -7.65 -1.03
CA LYS A 63 -12.47 -7.45 0.33
C LYS A 63 -11.45 -7.79 1.41
N GLU A 64 -10.69 -8.87 1.21
CA GLU A 64 -9.64 -9.27 2.16
C GLU A 64 -8.46 -8.31 2.12
N LEU A 65 -8.13 -7.71 0.95
CA LEU A 65 -7.15 -6.64 0.87
C LEU A 65 -7.58 -5.46 1.74
N LYS A 66 -8.86 -5.06 1.68
CA LYS A 66 -9.37 -3.99 2.52
C LYS A 66 -9.17 -4.27 4.01
N LYS A 67 -9.49 -5.47 4.47
CA LYS A 67 -9.27 -5.86 5.88
C LYS A 67 -7.79 -5.79 6.28
N THR A 68 -6.90 -6.29 5.43
CA THR A 68 -5.46 -6.19 5.67
C THR A 68 -5.01 -4.74 5.82
N LEU A 69 -5.53 -3.85 4.96
CA LEU A 69 -5.21 -2.42 5.04
C LEU A 69 -5.82 -1.77 6.30
N GLU A 70 -7.04 -2.12 6.68
CA GLU A 70 -7.68 -1.65 7.92
C GLU A 70 -6.86 -2.10 9.15
N ASP A 71 -6.40 -3.34 9.19
CA ASP A 71 -5.57 -3.85 10.29
C ASP A 71 -4.24 -3.10 10.43
N GLN A 72 -3.67 -2.64 9.35
CA GLN A 72 -2.40 -1.93 9.34
C GLN A 72 -2.55 -0.42 9.54
N PHE A 73 -3.59 0.20 9.01
CA PHE A 73 -3.67 1.65 8.87
C PHE A 73 -4.85 2.29 9.58
N ASP A 74 -5.93 1.54 9.88
CA ASP A 74 -7.10 2.15 10.49
C ASP A 74 -6.92 2.33 12.00
N HIS A 75 -7.01 3.59 12.47
CA HIS A 75 -6.81 3.99 13.88
C HIS A 75 -5.46 3.55 14.44
N THR A 76 -4.40 3.70 13.66
CA THR A 76 -3.03 3.30 14.02
C THR A 76 -2.10 4.49 14.15
N LEU A 77 -1.05 4.33 14.95
CA LEU A 77 0.14 5.18 14.92
C LEU A 77 1.26 4.40 14.23
N ILE A 78 1.62 4.84 13.03
CA ILE A 78 2.65 4.21 12.22
C ILE A 78 4.01 4.80 12.60
N VAL A 79 4.96 3.95 12.92
CA VAL A 79 6.29 4.34 13.40
C VAL A 79 7.36 3.73 12.49
N ALA A 80 8.34 4.53 12.11
CA ALA A 80 9.50 4.02 11.40
C ALA A 80 10.31 3.07 12.31
N GLN A 81 10.75 1.94 11.78
CA GLN A 81 11.50 0.93 12.56
C GLN A 81 12.78 1.49 13.19
N ASP A 82 13.33 2.56 12.63
CA ASP A 82 14.55 3.23 13.06
C ASP A 82 14.29 4.58 13.75
N ASP A 83 13.05 4.82 14.20
CA ASP A 83 12.72 6.03 14.95
C ASP A 83 13.44 6.00 16.31
N PRO A 84 14.23 7.04 16.67
CA PRO A 84 14.97 7.08 17.92
C PRO A 84 14.05 7.15 19.16
N GLN A 85 12.77 7.43 19.03
CA GLN A 85 11.78 7.49 20.11
C GLN A 85 10.96 6.20 20.25
N MET A 86 11.45 5.07 19.74
CA MET A 86 10.73 3.80 19.76
C MET A 86 10.22 3.41 21.17
N GLU A 87 11.01 3.67 22.22
CA GLU A 87 10.60 3.37 23.59
C GLU A 87 9.38 4.21 24.04
N THR A 88 9.29 5.46 23.59
CA THR A 88 8.12 6.29 23.87
C THR A 88 6.87 5.73 23.18
N PHE A 89 6.99 5.26 21.95
CA PHE A 89 5.87 4.66 21.22
C PHE A 89 5.41 3.34 21.85
N LYS A 90 6.35 2.49 22.30
CA LYS A 90 6.02 1.27 23.04
C LYS A 90 5.24 1.58 24.33
N LEU A 91 5.63 2.62 25.06
CA LEU A 91 4.92 3.05 26.26
C LEU A 91 3.48 3.48 25.98
N LEU A 92 3.23 4.17 24.86
CA LEU A 92 1.87 4.53 24.43
C LEU A 92 1.02 3.27 24.18
N GLN A 93 1.60 2.26 23.55
CA GLN A 93 0.91 0.98 23.30
C GLN A 93 0.64 0.24 24.61
N GLU A 94 1.59 0.13 25.51
CA GLU A 94 1.45 -0.51 26.84
C GLU A 94 0.36 0.14 27.68
N ARG A 95 0.17 1.45 27.54
CA ARG A 95 -0.88 2.21 28.21
C ARG A 95 -2.21 2.23 27.46
N ASN A 96 -2.36 1.45 26.39
CA ASN A 96 -3.54 1.39 25.53
C ASN A 96 -3.95 2.77 24.95
N MET A 97 -2.96 3.63 24.67
CA MET A 97 -3.18 4.96 24.10
C MET A 97 -3.01 4.99 22.58
N ALA A 98 -2.34 3.99 22.01
CA ALA A 98 -2.13 3.87 20.57
C ALA A 98 -2.00 2.40 20.15
N LYS A 99 -2.47 2.08 18.95
CA LYS A 99 -2.13 0.85 18.23
C LYS A 99 -0.92 1.15 17.37
N ILE A 100 0.25 0.62 17.75
CA ILE A 100 1.51 0.87 17.04
C ILE A 100 1.69 -0.11 15.89
N VAL A 101 2.00 0.41 14.72
CA VAL A 101 2.42 -0.36 13.54
C VAL A 101 3.81 0.12 13.14
N VAL A 102 4.78 -0.79 13.16
CA VAL A 102 6.17 -0.47 12.81
C VAL A 102 6.42 -0.85 11.36
N LEU A 103 6.88 0.11 10.56
CA LEU A 103 7.16 -0.08 9.14
C LEU A 103 8.60 0.36 8.79
N PRO A 104 9.21 -0.27 7.78
CA PRO A 104 10.58 0.08 7.38
C PRO A 104 10.68 1.45 6.71
N LYS A 105 9.62 1.88 6.03
CA LYS A 105 9.54 3.17 5.32
C LYS A 105 8.19 3.82 5.56
N LEU A 106 8.18 5.13 5.72
CA LEU A 106 6.97 5.95 5.89
C LEU A 106 6.85 6.97 4.74
N GLY A 107 5.71 7.68 4.74
CA GLY A 107 5.35 8.62 3.67
C GLY A 107 4.66 7.92 2.50
N CYS A 108 4.02 8.70 1.66
CA CYS A 108 3.25 8.17 0.53
C CYS A 108 4.09 7.29 -0.40
N GLU A 109 5.36 7.67 -0.65
CA GLU A 109 6.30 6.92 -1.49
C GLU A 109 6.67 5.57 -0.85
N GLY A 110 7.02 5.57 0.43
CA GLY A 110 7.39 4.35 1.16
C GLY A 110 6.23 3.37 1.26
N LEU A 111 5.03 3.88 1.56
CA LEU A 111 3.82 3.08 1.65
C LEU A 111 3.38 2.53 0.29
N SER A 112 3.46 3.33 -0.79
CA SER A 112 3.12 2.87 -2.13
C SER A 112 4.05 1.76 -2.62
N ASP A 113 5.36 1.84 -2.35
CA ASP A 113 6.34 0.80 -2.67
C ASP A 113 6.08 -0.49 -1.89
N MET A 114 5.83 -0.40 -0.59
CA MET A 114 5.52 -1.55 0.26
C MET A 114 4.24 -2.26 -0.20
N LEU A 115 3.18 -1.51 -0.46
CA LEU A 115 1.90 -2.06 -0.91
C LEU A 115 1.99 -2.66 -2.31
N TYR A 116 2.76 -2.04 -3.21
CA TYR A 116 3.03 -2.59 -4.53
C TYR A 116 3.68 -3.98 -4.44
N LYS A 117 4.71 -4.11 -3.61
CA LYS A 117 5.40 -5.38 -3.38
C LYS A 117 4.48 -6.43 -2.74
N TYR A 118 3.73 -6.02 -1.74
CA TYR A 118 2.78 -6.90 -1.05
C TYR A 118 1.69 -7.44 -2.00
N VAL A 119 1.06 -6.57 -2.78
CA VAL A 119 -0.04 -6.98 -3.66
C VAL A 119 0.46 -7.95 -4.74
N ASN A 120 1.59 -7.67 -5.38
CA ASN A 120 2.11 -8.51 -6.45
C ASN A 120 2.82 -9.77 -5.94
N GLY A 121 3.56 -9.65 -4.83
CA GLY A 121 4.38 -10.75 -4.32
C GLY A 121 3.65 -11.70 -3.39
N VAL A 122 2.60 -11.21 -2.71
CA VAL A 122 1.88 -11.99 -1.69
C VAL A 122 0.40 -12.10 -2.02
N TYR A 123 -0.31 -10.96 -2.09
CA TYR A 123 -1.77 -10.96 -2.15
C TYR A 123 -2.33 -11.68 -3.38
N ILE A 124 -1.91 -11.30 -4.60
CA ILE A 124 -2.40 -11.93 -5.84
C ILE A 124 -2.06 -13.42 -5.86
N PRO A 125 -0.81 -13.86 -5.61
CA PRO A 125 -0.48 -15.29 -5.62
C PRO A 125 -1.24 -16.11 -4.58
N GLU A 126 -1.39 -15.62 -3.36
CA GLU A 126 -2.00 -16.37 -2.26
C GLU A 126 -3.52 -16.39 -2.32
N MET A 127 -4.14 -15.25 -2.64
CA MET A 127 -5.60 -15.13 -2.60
C MET A 127 -6.28 -15.56 -3.90
N TRP A 128 -5.63 -15.36 -5.04
CA TRP A 128 -6.21 -15.69 -6.35
C TRP A 128 -5.52 -16.84 -7.05
N GLY A 129 -4.38 -17.27 -6.54
CA GLY A 129 -3.64 -18.43 -7.03
C GLY A 129 -2.74 -18.15 -8.23
N PRO A 130 -1.96 -19.15 -8.65
CA PRO A 130 -0.91 -18.99 -9.66
C PRO A 130 -1.44 -18.64 -11.05
N GLY A 131 -2.66 -19.06 -11.40
CA GLY A 131 -3.28 -18.72 -12.68
C GLY A 131 -3.56 -17.22 -12.81
N GLU A 132 -4.15 -16.61 -11.78
CA GLU A 132 -4.37 -15.17 -11.74
C GLU A 132 -3.04 -14.41 -11.60
N ALA A 133 -2.11 -14.90 -10.79
CA ALA A 133 -0.78 -14.32 -10.66
C ALA A 133 0.02 -14.33 -11.97
N ALA A 134 -0.22 -15.29 -12.86
CA ALA A 134 0.39 -15.33 -14.18
C ALA A 134 -0.23 -14.31 -15.17
N ARG A 135 -1.51 -13.98 -15.00
CA ARG A 135 -2.31 -13.15 -15.91
C ARG A 135 -2.38 -11.69 -15.50
N LEU A 136 -2.53 -11.43 -14.20
CA LEU A 136 -2.82 -10.12 -13.62
C LEU A 136 -1.57 -9.53 -12.94
N TRP A 137 -1.41 -8.21 -13.04
CA TRP A 137 -0.37 -7.45 -12.37
C TRP A 137 -0.92 -6.14 -11.81
N CYS A 138 -0.62 -5.84 -10.56
CA CYS A 138 -0.86 -4.50 -10.02
C CYS A 138 0.28 -3.58 -10.44
N TYR A 139 0.11 -2.85 -11.54
CA TYR A 139 1.19 -2.07 -12.14
C TYR A 139 1.40 -0.70 -11.49
N ARG A 140 0.44 -0.23 -10.69
CA ARG A 140 0.55 1.02 -9.93
C ARG A 140 -0.20 0.90 -8.61
N VAL A 141 0.41 1.40 -7.55
CA VAL A 141 -0.25 1.66 -6.27
C VAL A 141 -0.05 3.12 -5.92
N GLU A 142 -1.15 3.83 -5.69
CA GLU A 142 -1.18 5.22 -5.27
C GLU A 142 -1.57 5.31 -3.79
N VAL A 143 -0.83 6.11 -3.03
CA VAL A 143 -1.15 6.48 -1.65
C VAL A 143 -1.31 7.99 -1.60
N ARG A 144 -2.39 8.45 -1.01
CA ARG A 144 -2.78 9.84 -0.91
C ARG A 144 -3.03 10.22 0.54
N GLU A 145 -2.35 11.23 1.01
CA GLU A 145 -2.54 11.77 2.36
C GLU A 145 -3.56 12.92 2.41
N THR A 146 -3.65 13.68 1.32
CA THR A 146 -4.64 14.75 1.10
C THR A 146 -5.09 14.75 -0.34
N GLN A 147 -6.06 15.57 -0.70
CA GLN A 147 -6.47 15.70 -2.11
C GLN A 147 -5.37 16.27 -3.02
N ALA A 148 -4.42 17.01 -2.44
CA ALA A 148 -3.33 17.65 -3.19
C ALA A 148 -2.04 16.82 -3.21
N ASN A 149 -1.81 15.99 -2.19
CA ASN A 149 -0.55 15.29 -1.99
C ASN A 149 -0.73 13.79 -2.12
N MET A 150 -0.05 13.22 -3.08
CA MET A 150 -0.05 11.79 -3.33
C MET A 150 1.31 11.36 -3.87
N ALA A 151 1.63 10.09 -3.69
CA ALA A 151 2.72 9.43 -4.39
C ALA A 151 2.24 8.08 -4.92
N PHE A 152 2.96 7.55 -5.90
CA PHE A 152 2.66 6.23 -6.44
C PHE A 152 3.94 5.48 -6.79
N ARG A 153 3.87 4.17 -6.66
CA ARG A 153 4.85 3.21 -7.14
C ARG A 153 4.30 2.55 -8.40
N GLU A 154 5.04 2.66 -9.49
CA GLU A 154 4.75 1.97 -10.74
C GLU A 154 5.80 0.92 -11.04
N GLY A 155 5.39 -0.14 -11.71
CA GLY A 155 6.28 -1.16 -12.19
C GLY A 155 5.57 -2.16 -13.09
N HIS A 156 6.34 -3.03 -13.71
CA HIS A 156 5.83 -4.03 -14.63
C HIS A 156 6.59 -5.34 -14.42
N ARG A 157 5.89 -6.46 -14.50
CA ARG A 157 6.49 -7.79 -14.33
C ARG A 157 7.71 -8.04 -15.23
N GLU A 158 7.66 -7.57 -16.48
CA GLU A 158 8.73 -7.75 -17.46
C GLU A 158 9.99 -6.91 -17.18
N TRP A 159 9.94 -6.00 -16.22
CA TRP A 159 11.10 -5.19 -15.84
C TRP A 159 12.03 -5.90 -14.86
N ASN A 160 11.82 -7.19 -14.60
CA ASN A 160 12.62 -8.01 -13.68
C ASN A 160 12.76 -7.38 -12.29
N GLU A 161 11.68 -6.84 -11.77
CA GLU A 161 11.70 -6.28 -10.43
C GLU A 161 11.82 -7.39 -9.40
N ASP A 162 12.81 -7.27 -8.53
CA ASP A 162 12.90 -8.12 -7.35
C ASP A 162 11.90 -7.61 -6.30
N LEU A 163 10.74 -8.26 -6.22
CA LEU A 163 9.68 -7.91 -5.29
C LEU A 163 10.04 -8.19 -3.83
N PHE A 164 11.11 -8.96 -3.59
CA PHE A 164 11.53 -9.43 -2.29
C PHE A 164 12.88 -8.87 -1.83
N ALA A 165 13.49 -8.00 -2.66
CA ALA A 165 14.75 -7.36 -2.34
C ALA A 165 14.62 -6.20 -1.35
#